data_368c1f47503ce293f9221eb7748484ec
#
_entry.id   368c1f47503ce293f9221eb7748484ec
#
_cell.length_a   1.000
_cell.length_b   1.000
_cell.length_c   1.000
_cell.angle_alpha   90.00
_cell.angle_beta   90.00
_cell.angle_gamma   90.00
#
_symmetry.space_group_name_H-M   'P 1'
#
loop_
_entity.id
_entity.type
_entity.pdbx_description
1 polymer ?
#
loop_
_entity_poly.entity_id
_entity_poly.type
_entity_poly.pdbx_seq_one_letter_code
_entity_poly.pdbx_strand_id
1 'polypeptide(L)'
;GLGISQPYSRRFLSARAHLDFAFSPVRWFSIYPGIALGTTLLRTTSKIPMPYMFYQGGLTGLRNGVQQADFAGLMPFQSEGQHFWNLHLNLQAEVLKNLYVSLRGYTGMSVYELKDLVHLDEFIYGGAAGLSYNTPIGPIGLHFQSSNVHPFNIWLSILYWL
;
A
#
# COMPACT_ATOMS: atom_id res chain seq x y z
N GLY A 1 -14.79 -9.15 45.62
CA GLY A 1 -14.71 -7.87 44.93
C GLY A 1 -14.79 -8.10 43.44
N LEU A 2 -15.93 -7.79 42.83
CA LEU A 2 -16.11 -7.78 41.39
C LEU A 2 -15.41 -6.52 40.84
N GLY A 3 -14.20 -6.68 40.33
CA GLY A 3 -13.51 -5.65 39.60
C GLY A 3 -14.14 -5.49 38.22
N ILE A 4 -15.04 -4.53 38.05
CA ILE A 4 -15.49 -4.11 36.74
C ILE A 4 -14.34 -3.29 36.11
N SER A 5 -13.53 -3.91 35.29
CA SER A 5 -12.59 -3.20 34.44
C SER A 5 -13.42 -2.39 33.44
N GLN A 6 -13.54 -1.08 33.68
CA GLN A 6 -14.12 -0.18 32.68
C GLN A 6 -13.26 -0.29 31.39
N PRO A 7 -13.86 -0.55 30.23
CA PRO A 7 -13.12 -0.48 29.00
C PRO A 7 -12.65 0.98 28.82
N TYR A 8 -11.36 1.19 28.79
CA TYR A 8 -10.77 2.49 28.45
C TYR A 8 -11.32 2.92 27.09
N SER A 9 -12.31 3.78 27.06
CA SER A 9 -12.82 4.35 25.83
C SER A 9 -11.80 5.37 25.32
N ARG A 10 -10.80 4.87 24.58
CA ARG A 10 -9.84 5.74 23.90
C ARG A 10 -10.55 6.34 22.70
N ARG A 11 -10.73 7.65 22.71
CA ARG A 11 -11.27 8.38 21.56
C ARG A 11 -10.10 8.71 20.63
N PHE A 12 -10.16 8.22 19.42
CA PHE A 12 -9.22 8.56 18.35
C PHE A 12 -10.01 8.95 17.09
N LEU A 13 -9.39 9.76 16.25
CA LEU A 13 -9.88 10.12 14.95
C LEU A 13 -8.89 9.58 13.91
N SER A 14 -9.35 8.72 13.03
CA SER A 14 -8.56 8.21 11.92
C SER A 14 -9.16 8.71 10.61
N ALA A 15 -8.33 9.26 9.76
CA ALA A 15 -8.69 9.71 8.42
C ALA A 15 -7.75 9.09 7.40
N ARG A 16 -8.31 8.65 6.28
CA ARG A 16 -7.58 8.13 5.12
C ARG A 16 -8.13 8.75 3.85
N ALA A 17 -7.23 9.14 2.96
CA ALA A 17 -7.55 9.59 1.62
C ALA A 17 -6.76 8.76 0.62
N HIS A 18 -7.39 8.40 -0.49
CA HIS A 18 -6.78 7.68 -1.58
C HIS A 18 -7.33 8.24 -2.89
N LEU A 19 -6.45 8.62 -3.80
CA LEU A 19 -6.79 9.16 -5.10
C LEU A 19 -5.99 8.41 -6.15
N ASP A 20 -6.69 7.76 -7.06
CA ASP A 20 -6.12 7.09 -8.22
C ASP A 20 -6.68 7.72 -9.50
N PHE A 21 -5.80 7.92 -10.44
CA PHE A 21 -6.15 8.37 -11.77
C PHE A 21 -5.82 7.25 -12.77
N ALA A 22 -6.62 7.15 -13.81
CA ALA A 22 -6.39 6.24 -14.91
C ALA A 22 -6.34 7.03 -16.21
N PHE A 23 -5.25 6.90 -16.93
CA PHE A 23 -5.04 7.54 -18.22
C PHE A 23 -4.51 6.54 -19.22
N SER A 24 -5.21 6.37 -20.35
CA SER A 24 -4.84 5.46 -21.42
C SER A 24 -4.63 6.24 -22.72
N PRO A 25 -3.40 6.71 -22.99
CA PRO A 25 -3.10 7.47 -24.21
C PRO A 25 -3.33 6.66 -25.47
N VAL A 26 -3.17 5.35 -25.39
CA VAL A 26 -3.44 4.39 -26.47
C VAL A 26 -4.10 3.13 -25.90
N ARG A 27 -4.78 2.35 -26.74
CA ARG A 27 -5.58 1.19 -26.29
C ARG A 27 -4.79 0.10 -25.59
N TRP A 28 -3.52 -0.03 -25.89
CA TRP A 28 -2.64 -1.06 -25.33
C TRP A 28 -1.78 -0.59 -24.15
N PHE A 29 -1.83 0.72 -23.80
CA PHE A 29 -1.00 1.28 -22.74
C PHE A 29 -1.80 2.17 -21.80
N SER A 30 -1.63 1.97 -20.51
CA SER A 30 -2.31 2.69 -19.44
C SER A 30 -1.34 3.13 -18.36
N ILE A 31 -1.61 4.29 -17.79
CA ILE A 31 -0.85 4.94 -16.73
C ILE A 31 -1.79 5.17 -15.55
N TYR A 32 -1.41 4.72 -14.38
CA TYR A 32 -2.18 4.85 -13.15
C TYR A 32 -1.34 5.53 -12.06
N PRO A 33 -1.29 6.86 -12.05
CA PRO A 33 -0.71 7.59 -10.93
C PRO A 33 -1.70 7.64 -9.77
N GLY A 34 -1.19 7.59 -8.55
CA GLY A 34 -2.02 7.71 -7.38
C GLY A 34 -1.27 8.18 -6.14
N ILE A 35 -2.05 8.59 -5.15
CA ILE A 35 -1.59 9.04 -3.84
C ILE A 35 -2.47 8.43 -2.76
N ALA A 36 -1.85 7.95 -1.70
CA ALA A 36 -2.54 7.52 -0.49
C ALA A 36 -1.97 8.26 0.72
N LEU A 37 -2.86 8.73 1.57
CA LEU A 37 -2.56 9.48 2.78
C LEU A 37 -3.37 8.89 3.94
N GLY A 38 -2.78 8.84 5.11
CA GLY A 38 -3.51 8.44 6.31
C GLY A 38 -2.96 9.09 7.57
N THR A 39 -3.85 9.43 8.47
CA THR A 39 -3.50 10.01 9.76
C THR A 39 -4.44 9.50 10.84
N THR A 40 -3.88 9.15 11.98
CA THR A 40 -4.64 8.82 13.18
C THR A 40 -4.23 9.78 14.29
N LEU A 41 -5.18 10.60 14.73
CA LEU A 41 -5.00 11.58 15.79
C LEU A 41 -5.53 11.02 17.11
N LEU A 42 -4.65 10.94 18.10
CA LEU A 42 -5.00 10.60 19.46
C LEU A 42 -5.10 11.86 20.33
N ARG A 43 -6.08 11.86 21.19
CA ARG A 43 -6.22 12.92 22.21
C ARG A 43 -5.36 12.68 23.46
N THR A 44 -4.68 11.54 23.53
CA THR A 44 -3.83 11.13 24.68
C THR A 44 -2.49 10.57 24.18
N THR A 45 -1.44 10.77 24.97
CA THR A 45 -0.05 10.34 24.77
C THR A 45 0.17 8.80 24.74
N SER A 46 -0.88 8.01 24.71
CA SER A 46 -0.80 6.55 24.70
C SER A 46 -0.65 6.02 23.29
N LYS A 47 0.21 5.01 23.10
CA LYS A 47 0.35 4.30 21.81
C LYS A 47 -1.01 3.78 21.31
N ILE A 48 -1.27 3.96 20.03
CA ILE A 48 -2.48 3.42 19.36
C ILE A 48 -2.40 1.90 19.38
N PRO A 49 -3.50 1.18 19.67
CA PRO A 49 -3.54 -0.27 19.48
C PRO A 49 -3.29 -0.65 18.01
N MET A 50 -2.55 -1.74 17.78
CA MET A 50 -2.20 -2.25 16.45
C MET A 50 -3.33 -2.23 15.40
N PRO A 51 -4.59 -2.58 15.71
CA PRO A 51 -5.66 -2.59 14.71
C PRO A 51 -5.99 -1.22 14.10
N TYR A 52 -5.51 -0.13 14.70
CA TYR A 52 -5.80 1.25 14.25
C TYR A 52 -4.58 1.96 13.67
N MET A 53 -3.46 1.27 13.55
CA MET A 53 -2.27 1.76 12.84
C MET A 53 -2.43 1.58 11.34
N PHE A 54 -1.76 2.43 10.58
CA PHE A 54 -1.62 2.25 9.15
C PHE A 54 -0.40 1.39 8.85
N TYR A 55 -0.57 0.53 7.87
CA TYR A 55 0.47 -0.37 7.39
C TYR A 55 0.72 -0.13 5.91
N GLN A 56 1.97 -0.17 5.49
CA GLN A 56 2.35 -0.19 4.08
C GLN A 56 3.13 -1.47 3.78
N GLY A 57 2.91 -2.02 2.60
CA GLY A 57 3.66 -3.17 2.12
C GLY A 57 2.83 -4.20 1.38
N GLY A 58 3.52 -4.94 0.54
CA GLY A 58 2.93 -5.93 -0.36
C GLY A 58 2.17 -5.31 -1.52
N LEU A 59 1.79 -6.16 -2.45
CA LEU A 59 0.90 -5.85 -3.57
C LEU A 59 -0.37 -6.71 -3.44
N THR A 60 -0.97 -6.69 -2.28
CA THR A 60 -2.04 -7.63 -1.94
C THR A 60 -3.39 -7.22 -2.47
N GLY A 61 -3.60 -5.94 -2.80
CA GLY A 61 -4.90 -5.41 -3.19
C GLY A 61 -6.00 -5.61 -2.12
N LEU A 62 -5.64 -6.14 -0.94
CA LEU A 62 -6.59 -6.40 0.14
C LEU A 62 -7.07 -5.07 0.72
N ARG A 63 -8.15 -4.56 0.17
CA ARG A 63 -8.82 -3.33 0.66
C ARG A 63 -9.77 -3.59 1.84
N ASN A 64 -9.95 -4.84 2.24
CA ASN A 64 -11.00 -5.25 3.15
C ASN A 64 -10.55 -5.14 4.61
N GLY A 65 -10.94 -4.05 5.26
CA GLY A 65 -10.98 -3.92 6.73
C GLY A 65 -9.67 -3.67 7.44
N VAL A 66 -8.53 -3.75 6.75
CA VAL A 66 -7.21 -3.46 7.31
C VAL A 66 -6.75 -2.10 6.81
N GLN A 67 -6.17 -1.29 7.69
CA GLN A 67 -5.60 0.01 7.33
C GLN A 67 -4.25 -0.17 6.61
N GLN A 68 -4.27 -0.93 5.51
CA GLN A 68 -3.10 -1.24 4.71
C GLN A 68 -3.12 -0.47 3.38
N ALA A 69 -1.96 0.03 2.97
CA ALA A 69 -1.70 0.59 1.65
C ALA A 69 -0.68 -0.29 0.93
N ASP A 70 -0.93 -0.55 -0.35
CA ASP A 70 0.01 -1.28 -1.19
C ASP A 70 1.33 -0.51 -1.31
N PHE A 71 2.44 -1.25 -1.29
CA PHE A 71 3.76 -0.71 -1.50
C PHE A 71 4.67 -1.80 -2.10
N ALA A 72 5.09 -1.61 -3.34
CA ALA A 72 5.96 -2.56 -4.01
C ALA A 72 7.35 -2.61 -3.37
N GLY A 73 7.87 -3.82 -3.17
CA GLY A 73 9.18 -4.02 -2.58
C GLY A 73 9.21 -4.11 -1.07
N LEU A 74 8.07 -3.90 -0.40
CA LEU A 74 7.91 -4.20 1.02
C LEU A 74 7.13 -5.50 1.21
N MET A 75 7.41 -6.22 2.29
CA MET A 75 6.55 -7.30 2.75
C MET A 75 5.22 -6.75 3.27
N PRO A 76 4.13 -7.52 3.24
CA PRO A 76 2.88 -7.11 3.87
C PRO A 76 3.10 -6.67 5.32
N PHE A 77 2.52 -5.52 5.72
CA PHE A 77 2.64 -4.95 7.07
C PHE A 77 4.05 -4.56 7.51
N GLN A 78 5.02 -4.45 6.61
CA GLN A 78 6.41 -4.18 6.97
C GLN A 78 6.66 -2.75 7.46
N SER A 79 5.97 -1.77 6.89
CA SER A 79 6.04 -0.37 7.35
C SER A 79 4.77 -0.03 8.09
N GLU A 80 4.90 0.47 9.32
CA GLU A 80 3.78 0.82 10.20
C GLU A 80 3.92 2.24 10.72
N GLY A 81 2.80 2.90 11.00
CA GLY A 81 2.79 4.23 11.57
C GLY A 81 1.39 4.74 11.89
N GLN A 82 1.34 5.85 12.63
CA GLN A 82 0.12 6.61 12.88
C GLN A 82 -0.23 7.54 11.73
N HIS A 83 0.78 7.95 11.00
CA HIS A 83 0.69 8.80 9.82
C HIS A 83 1.46 8.16 8.69
N PHE A 84 0.91 8.21 7.49
CA PHE A 84 1.62 7.76 6.30
C PHE A 84 1.21 8.56 5.07
N TRP A 85 2.09 8.56 4.11
CA TRP A 85 1.78 8.92 2.74
C TRP A 85 2.54 8.00 1.81
N ASN A 86 1.96 7.74 0.65
CA ASN A 86 2.68 7.17 -0.48
C ASN A 86 2.20 7.76 -1.80
N LEU A 87 3.12 7.86 -2.72
CA LEU A 87 2.88 8.13 -4.13
C LEU A 87 3.16 6.85 -4.90
N HIS A 88 2.34 6.55 -5.87
CA HIS A 88 2.58 5.43 -6.75
C HIS A 88 2.28 5.77 -8.20
N LEU A 89 3.03 5.11 -9.06
CA LEU A 89 2.84 5.15 -10.51
C LEU A 89 2.85 3.71 -11.02
N ASN A 90 1.78 3.30 -11.67
CA ASN A 90 1.69 2.02 -12.33
C ASN A 90 1.55 2.25 -13.85
N LEU A 91 2.46 1.68 -14.61
CA LEU A 91 2.45 1.63 -16.06
C LEU A 91 2.08 0.22 -16.48
N GLN A 92 1.12 0.08 -17.38
CA GLN A 92 0.65 -1.22 -17.86
C GLN A 92 0.54 -1.20 -19.37
N ALA A 93 1.07 -2.23 -20.02
CA ALA A 93 0.98 -2.42 -21.45
C ALA A 93 0.46 -3.81 -21.80
N GLU A 94 -0.50 -3.89 -22.70
CA GLU A 94 -0.90 -5.15 -23.33
C GLU A 94 0.07 -5.43 -24.51
N VAL A 95 0.98 -6.38 -24.30
CA VAL A 95 2.02 -6.72 -25.30
C VAL A 95 1.56 -7.80 -26.28
N LEU A 96 0.66 -8.67 -25.83
CA LEU A 96 -0.04 -9.66 -26.64
C LEU A 96 -1.47 -9.77 -26.12
N LYS A 97 -2.37 -10.38 -26.89
CA LYS A 97 -3.76 -10.58 -26.47
C LYS A 97 -3.81 -11.27 -25.09
N ASN A 98 -4.41 -10.60 -24.12
CA ASN A 98 -4.52 -11.03 -22.72
C ASN A 98 -3.19 -11.11 -21.94
N LEU A 99 -2.07 -10.69 -22.51
CA LEU A 99 -0.76 -10.66 -21.86
C LEU A 99 -0.35 -9.23 -21.57
N TYR A 100 -0.14 -8.92 -20.31
CA TYR A 100 0.16 -7.57 -19.81
C TYR A 100 1.52 -7.55 -19.14
N VAL A 101 2.29 -6.52 -19.45
CA VAL A 101 3.49 -6.14 -18.71
C VAL A 101 3.17 -4.92 -17.87
N SER A 102 3.58 -4.93 -16.61
CA SER A 102 3.40 -3.79 -15.71
C SER A 102 4.71 -3.36 -15.07
N LEU A 103 4.85 -2.05 -14.89
CA LEU A 103 5.94 -1.45 -14.14
C LEU A 103 5.33 -0.55 -13.07
N ARG A 104 5.69 -0.78 -11.80
CA ARG A 104 5.14 -0.05 -10.66
C ARG A 104 6.26 0.61 -9.89
N GLY A 105 6.10 1.88 -9.59
CA GLY A 105 6.99 2.63 -8.71
C GLY A 105 6.22 3.16 -7.51
N TYR A 106 6.83 3.11 -6.35
CA TYR A 106 6.29 3.60 -5.09
C TYR A 106 7.33 4.44 -4.38
N THR A 107 6.87 5.49 -3.74
CA THR A 107 7.66 6.23 -2.75
C THR A 107 6.75 6.71 -1.63
N GLY A 108 7.24 6.70 -0.41
CA GLY A 108 6.43 7.08 0.74
C GLY A 108 7.16 6.89 2.05
N MET A 109 6.42 7.13 3.13
CA MET A 109 6.91 6.90 4.49
C MET A 109 5.75 6.64 5.44
N SER A 110 6.06 5.98 6.57
CA SER A 110 5.17 5.83 7.72
C SER A 110 5.88 6.29 8.95
N VAL A 111 5.23 7.14 9.76
CA VAL A 111 5.81 7.72 10.96
C VAL A 111 4.83 7.67 12.12
N TYR A 112 5.34 7.74 13.35
CA TYR A 112 4.52 7.80 14.56
C TYR A 112 4.15 9.21 14.96
N GLU A 113 4.98 10.22 14.64
CA GLU A 113 4.73 11.61 14.95
C GLU A 113 4.59 12.44 13.67
N LEU A 114 3.62 13.35 13.68
CA LEU A 114 3.31 14.18 12.51
C LEU A 114 4.49 15.06 12.06
N LYS A 115 5.33 15.50 13.00
CA LYS A 115 6.53 16.30 12.71
C LYS A 115 7.55 15.55 11.86
N ASP A 116 7.59 14.22 11.97
CA ASP A 116 8.57 13.37 11.28
C ASP A 116 8.22 13.16 9.81
N LEU A 117 6.97 13.50 9.39
CA LEU A 117 6.56 13.48 7.97
C LEU A 117 7.37 14.41 7.06
N VAL A 118 8.08 15.37 7.65
CA VAL A 118 8.88 16.37 6.91
C VAL A 118 10.36 15.98 6.84
N HIS A 119 10.78 14.97 7.60
CA HIS A 119 12.16 14.49 7.57
C HIS A 119 12.37 13.57 6.37
N LEU A 120 12.98 14.14 5.32
CA LEU A 120 13.16 13.50 4.02
C LEU A 120 14.22 12.38 4.01
N ASP A 121 14.90 12.14 5.12
CA ASP A 121 16.01 11.19 5.21
C ASP A 121 15.56 9.71 5.35
N GLU A 122 14.28 9.47 5.61
CA GLU A 122 13.71 8.13 5.85
C GLU A 122 12.73 7.66 4.76
N PHE A 123 12.87 8.17 3.53
CA PHE A 123 12.02 7.71 2.44
C PHE A 123 12.21 6.23 2.12
N ILE A 124 11.09 5.54 2.03
CA ILE A 124 11.03 4.23 1.41
C ILE A 124 10.69 4.43 -0.06
N TYR A 125 11.47 3.84 -0.94
CA TYR A 125 11.18 3.77 -2.36
C TYR A 125 11.32 2.33 -2.83
N GLY A 126 10.47 1.95 -3.74
CA GLY A 126 10.43 0.60 -4.26
C GLY A 126 9.76 0.54 -5.61
N GLY A 127 9.95 -0.58 -6.27
CA GLY A 127 9.35 -0.83 -7.56
C GLY A 127 9.06 -2.30 -7.79
N ALA A 128 8.19 -2.55 -8.75
CA ALA A 128 7.88 -3.89 -9.22
C ALA A 128 7.75 -3.92 -10.74
N ALA A 129 8.28 -4.98 -11.34
CA ALA A 129 7.99 -5.35 -12.71
C ALA A 129 7.12 -6.61 -12.69
N GLY A 130 6.06 -6.62 -13.47
CA GLY A 130 5.09 -7.72 -13.50
C GLY A 130 4.73 -8.18 -14.89
N LEU A 131 4.47 -9.47 -14.99
CA LEU A 131 3.90 -10.11 -16.16
C LEU A 131 2.59 -10.77 -15.75
N SER A 132 1.49 -10.43 -16.40
CA SER A 132 0.16 -10.94 -16.05
C SER A 132 -0.56 -11.47 -17.29
N TYR A 133 -1.21 -12.60 -17.15
CA TYR A 133 -2.03 -13.18 -18.22
C TYR A 133 -3.47 -13.35 -17.76
N ASN A 134 -4.41 -12.79 -18.52
CA ASN A 134 -5.83 -12.93 -18.25
C ASN A 134 -6.33 -14.29 -18.74
N THR A 135 -6.68 -15.16 -17.79
CA THR A 135 -7.31 -16.46 -18.08
C THR A 135 -8.83 -16.38 -17.89
N PRO A 136 -9.60 -17.33 -18.41
CA PRO A 136 -11.05 -17.37 -18.19
C PRO A 136 -11.47 -17.49 -16.70
N ILE A 137 -10.57 -17.97 -15.85
CA ILE A 137 -10.79 -18.10 -14.39
C ILE A 137 -10.23 -16.94 -13.58
N GLY A 138 -9.57 -15.98 -14.24
CA GLY A 138 -8.99 -14.79 -13.63
C GLY A 138 -7.53 -14.55 -14.02
N PRO A 139 -6.96 -13.39 -13.72
CA PRO A 139 -5.59 -13.09 -14.05
C PRO A 139 -4.61 -13.91 -13.19
N ILE A 140 -3.54 -14.36 -13.83
CA ILE A 140 -2.36 -14.94 -13.20
C ILE A 140 -1.22 -13.99 -13.46
N GLY A 141 -0.51 -13.57 -12.41
CA GLY A 141 0.58 -12.61 -12.51
C GLY A 141 1.82 -13.04 -11.73
N LEU A 142 2.97 -12.77 -12.30
CA LEU A 142 4.28 -12.89 -11.66
C LEU A 142 4.87 -11.50 -11.54
N HIS A 143 5.25 -11.12 -10.33
CA HIS A 143 5.79 -9.80 -10.01
C HIS A 143 7.15 -9.94 -9.34
N PHE A 144 8.11 -9.22 -9.87
CA PHE A 144 9.46 -9.04 -9.30
C PHE A 144 9.50 -7.67 -8.66
N GLN A 145 9.82 -7.61 -7.40
CA GLN A 145 9.83 -6.36 -6.67
C GLN A 145 11.08 -6.17 -5.83
N SER A 146 11.45 -4.92 -5.63
CA SER A 146 12.63 -4.49 -4.88
C SER A 146 12.37 -3.13 -4.24
N SER A 147 13.04 -2.85 -3.14
CA SER A 147 13.05 -1.54 -2.48
C SER A 147 14.38 -1.27 -1.81
N ASN A 148 14.57 -0.05 -1.32
CA ASN A 148 15.74 0.30 -0.50
C ASN A 148 15.78 -0.44 0.85
N VAL A 149 14.68 -1.05 1.27
CA VAL A 149 14.57 -1.85 2.51
C VAL A 149 14.71 -3.34 2.24
N HIS A 150 14.24 -3.81 1.08
CA HIS A 150 14.27 -5.22 0.69
C HIS A 150 14.85 -5.37 -0.71
N PRO A 151 16.00 -6.06 -0.86
CA PRO A 151 16.74 -6.05 -2.13
C PRO A 151 16.00 -6.78 -3.26
N PHE A 152 15.25 -7.84 -2.97
CA PHE A 152 14.55 -8.58 -4.01
C PHE A 152 13.46 -9.49 -3.43
N ASN A 153 12.31 -9.53 -4.10
CA ASN A 153 11.20 -10.40 -3.74
C ASN A 153 10.41 -10.80 -4.99
N ILE A 154 9.87 -12.02 -5.00
CA ILE A 154 9.03 -12.55 -6.08
C ILE A 154 7.63 -12.80 -5.50
N TRP A 155 6.63 -12.31 -6.21
CA TRP A 155 5.23 -12.46 -5.84
C TRP A 155 4.44 -13.11 -6.97
N LEU A 156 3.75 -14.18 -6.65
CA LEU A 156 2.79 -14.83 -7.56
C LEU A 156 1.37 -14.44 -7.16
N SER A 157 0.62 -13.87 -8.08
CA SER A 157 -0.80 -13.58 -7.90
C SER A 157 -1.65 -14.50 -8.77
N ILE A 158 -2.65 -15.11 -8.18
CA ILE A 158 -3.61 -15.98 -8.87
C ILE A 158 -5.01 -15.52 -8.49
N LEU A 159 -5.88 -15.31 -9.48
CA LEU A 159 -7.26 -14.88 -9.35
C LEU A 159 -7.48 -13.36 -9.19
N TYR A 160 -8.77 -12.98 -9.33
CA TYR A 160 -9.21 -11.60 -9.25
C TYR A 160 -8.90 -10.97 -7.89
N TRP A 161 -8.41 -9.77 -7.95
CA TRP A 161 -8.48 -8.83 -6.86
C TRP A 161 -9.94 -8.37 -6.72
N LEU A 162 -10.70 -9.03 -5.86
CA LEU A 162 -12.05 -8.62 -5.49
C LEU A 162 -12.00 -7.51 -4.45
#